data_9b87a60768651fdffdc0a38d8d2f84e5
#
_entry.id   9b87a60768651fdffdc0a38d8d2f84e5
#
_cell.length_a   1.000
_cell.length_b   1.000
_cell.length_c   1.000
_cell.angle_alpha   90.00
_cell.angle_beta   90.00
_cell.angle_gamma   90.00
#
_symmetry.space_group_name_H-M   'P 1'
#
loop_
_entity.id
_entity.type
_entity.pdbx_description
1 polymer ?
#
loop_
_entity_poly.entity_id
_entity_poly.type
_entity_poly.pdbx_seq_one_letter_code
_entity_poly.pdbx_strand_id
1 'polypeptide(L)'
;MEVHQVHQKLISNPLTELESRVHQELDSLGLPPPRGEVAITAGSRGIDNIVAITRAAGNWIRKNGAIPFLAPCMGSHNGATSEGQLAMVRSLGLTEEATGMEIRSSMEVVQIGEVETGKVWMDRHCFESSGVLVLNRIKLHTCFSGP
;
A
#
# COMPACT_ATOMS: atom_id res chain seq x y z
N MET A 1 -11.15 -28.07 -30.36
CA MET A 1 -11.13 -26.77 -29.65
C MET A 1 -10.29 -25.86 -30.52
N GLU A 2 -10.86 -24.79 -31.02
CA GLU A 2 -10.16 -23.82 -31.85
C GLU A 2 -9.61 -22.71 -30.91
N VAL A 3 -8.33 -22.42 -31.04
CA VAL A 3 -7.65 -21.42 -30.19
C VAL A 3 -7.14 -20.31 -31.09
N HIS A 4 -7.52 -19.08 -30.80
CA HIS A 4 -7.09 -17.90 -31.52
C HIS A 4 -6.09 -17.09 -30.69
N GLN A 5 -4.96 -16.70 -31.31
CA GLN A 5 -4.04 -15.77 -30.72
C GLN A 5 -4.51 -14.36 -30.94
N VAL A 6 -4.68 -13.61 -29.86
CA VAL A 6 -5.11 -12.21 -29.91
C VAL A 6 -3.97 -11.31 -29.44
N HIS A 7 -3.60 -10.33 -30.26
CA HIS A 7 -2.66 -9.28 -29.92
C HIS A 7 -3.40 -8.01 -29.59
N GLN A 8 -3.35 -7.60 -28.32
CA GLN A 8 -3.95 -6.35 -27.86
C GLN A 8 -2.86 -5.29 -27.64
N LYS A 9 -2.94 -4.20 -28.39
CA LYS A 9 -2.07 -3.04 -28.17
C LYS A 9 -2.73 -2.10 -27.17
N LEU A 10 -2.20 -2.04 -25.97
CA LEU A 10 -2.65 -1.10 -24.95
C LEU A 10 -2.02 0.27 -25.19
N ILE A 11 -2.81 1.31 -25.08
CA ILE A 11 -2.31 2.68 -25.08
C ILE A 11 -1.71 2.92 -23.70
N SER A 12 -0.43 3.27 -23.66
CA SER A 12 0.27 3.64 -22.44
C SER A 12 0.76 5.07 -22.57
N ASN A 13 0.49 5.86 -21.56
CA ASN A 13 1.03 7.21 -21.41
C ASN A 13 1.75 7.28 -20.06
N PRO A 14 3.00 6.78 -19.95
CA PRO A 14 3.71 6.71 -18.70
C PRO A 14 3.96 8.10 -18.15
N LEU A 15 3.78 8.24 -16.83
CA LEU A 15 4.13 9.47 -16.12
C LEU A 15 5.65 9.60 -16.06
N THR A 16 6.15 10.76 -16.45
CA THR A 16 7.51 11.24 -16.14
C THR A 16 7.48 11.96 -14.80
N GLU A 17 8.64 12.17 -14.17
CA GLU A 17 8.75 12.91 -12.90
C GLU A 17 7.85 12.34 -11.78
N LEU A 18 7.91 11.02 -11.61
CA LEU A 18 7.01 10.27 -10.72
C LEU A 18 7.00 10.80 -9.28
N GLU A 19 8.17 11.15 -8.71
CA GLU A 19 8.26 11.66 -7.33
C GLU A 19 7.54 13.00 -7.20
N SER A 20 7.77 13.93 -8.11
CA SER A 20 7.07 15.22 -8.13
C SER A 20 5.57 15.04 -8.24
N ARG A 21 5.13 14.09 -9.07
CA ARG A 21 3.71 13.82 -9.25
C ARG A 21 3.07 13.25 -7.99
N VAL A 22 3.72 12.31 -7.33
CA VAL A 22 3.24 11.76 -6.04
C VAL A 22 3.12 12.86 -5.00
N HIS A 23 4.11 13.75 -4.89
CA HIS A 23 4.06 14.87 -3.96
C HIS A 23 2.91 15.82 -4.28
N GLN A 24 2.72 16.19 -5.54
CA GLN A 24 1.62 17.06 -5.98
C GLN A 24 0.25 16.48 -5.64
N GLU A 25 0.05 15.17 -5.88
CA GLU A 25 -1.21 14.50 -5.55
C GLU A 25 -1.45 14.49 -4.03
N LEU A 26 -0.43 14.21 -3.23
CA LEU A 26 -0.56 14.22 -1.77
C LEU A 26 -0.83 15.65 -1.23
N ASP A 27 -0.17 16.66 -1.78
CA ASP A 27 -0.42 18.05 -1.42
C ASP A 27 -1.84 18.50 -1.81
N SER A 28 -2.36 17.99 -2.92
CA SER A 28 -3.71 18.32 -3.42
C SER A 28 -4.84 17.80 -2.52
N LEU A 29 -4.57 16.82 -1.66
CA LEU A 29 -5.55 16.31 -0.71
C LEU A 29 -5.97 17.35 0.34
N GLY A 30 -5.19 18.42 0.52
CA GLY A 30 -5.50 19.48 1.47
C GLY A 30 -5.54 19.00 2.93
N LEU A 31 -4.89 17.89 3.24
CA LEU A 31 -4.83 17.34 4.59
C LEU A 31 -3.84 18.13 5.44
N PRO A 32 -4.07 18.18 6.77
CA PRO A 32 -3.09 18.76 7.67
C PRO A 32 -1.76 17.98 7.58
N PRO A 33 -0.61 18.63 7.80
CA PRO A 33 0.68 17.97 7.78
C PRO A 33 0.68 16.75 8.74
N PRO A 34 1.18 15.60 8.28
CA PRO A 34 1.25 14.40 9.11
C PRO A 34 2.18 14.64 10.31
N ARG A 35 1.91 13.96 11.41
CA ARG A 35 2.73 14.03 12.64
C ARG A 35 2.98 12.63 13.16
N GLY A 36 4.03 12.47 13.99
CA GLY A 36 4.36 11.18 14.58
C GLY A 36 4.69 10.11 13.54
N GLU A 37 4.28 8.90 13.77
CA GLU A 37 4.49 7.79 12.84
C GLU A 37 3.31 7.65 11.88
N VAL A 38 3.60 7.37 10.60
CA VAL A 38 2.60 7.19 9.54
C VAL A 38 2.85 5.87 8.83
N ALA A 39 1.85 5.00 8.84
CA ALA A 39 1.90 3.75 8.10
C ALA A 39 1.61 4.00 6.61
N ILE A 40 2.42 3.40 5.74
CA ILE A 40 2.10 3.27 4.30
C ILE A 40 1.73 1.82 4.05
N THR A 41 0.54 1.58 3.51
CA THR A 41 0.10 0.19 3.27
C THR A 41 0.74 -0.41 2.03
N ALA A 42 1.08 -1.70 2.09
CA ALA A 42 1.55 -2.47 0.96
C ALA A 42 0.67 -3.70 0.74
N GLY A 43 0.08 -3.81 -0.44
CA GLY A 43 -0.70 -4.98 -0.85
C GLY A 43 0.17 -6.01 -1.57
N SER A 44 -0.40 -7.20 -1.82
CA SER A 44 0.25 -8.31 -2.51
C SER A 44 0.25 -8.17 -4.05
N ARG A 45 -0.41 -7.17 -4.59
CA ARG A 45 -0.54 -6.97 -6.05
C ARG A 45 0.52 -6.03 -6.56
N GLY A 46 1.18 -6.43 -7.64
CA GLY A 46 2.13 -5.56 -8.32
C GLY A 46 1.46 -4.29 -8.84
N ILE A 47 2.11 -3.17 -8.56
CA ILE A 47 1.83 -1.85 -9.12
C ILE A 47 3.09 -1.46 -9.89
N ASP A 48 2.94 -0.95 -11.10
CA ASP A 48 4.08 -0.46 -11.84
C ASP A 48 4.80 0.64 -11.05
N ASN A 49 6.12 0.57 -11.00
CA ASN A 49 6.94 1.49 -10.23
C ASN A 49 6.64 1.56 -8.71
N ILE A 50 6.10 0.48 -8.12
CA ILE A 50 5.66 0.47 -6.70
C ILE A 50 6.75 0.96 -5.75
N VAL A 51 8.00 0.60 -5.96
CA VAL A 51 9.13 1.01 -5.12
C VAL A 51 9.34 2.53 -5.18
N ALA A 52 9.32 3.09 -6.39
CA ALA A 52 9.51 4.52 -6.59
C ALA A 52 8.33 5.33 -5.99
N ILE A 53 7.10 4.87 -6.17
CA ILE A 53 5.90 5.49 -5.61
C ILE A 53 5.95 5.44 -4.08
N THR A 54 6.25 4.29 -3.51
CA THR A 54 6.31 4.10 -2.05
C THR A 54 7.41 4.96 -1.43
N ARG A 55 8.60 5.00 -2.06
CA ARG A 55 9.70 5.87 -1.63
C ARG A 55 9.32 7.34 -1.71
N ALA A 56 8.69 7.78 -2.79
CA ALA A 56 8.23 9.15 -2.95
C ALA A 56 7.21 9.54 -1.86
N ALA A 57 6.25 8.68 -1.57
CA ALA A 57 5.29 8.89 -0.49
C ALA A 57 5.99 8.98 0.88
N GLY A 58 6.96 8.10 1.16
CA GLY A 58 7.78 8.16 2.37
C GLY A 58 8.58 9.47 2.48
N ASN A 59 9.17 9.92 1.38
CA ASN A 59 9.91 11.18 1.33
C ASN A 59 8.98 12.39 1.61
N TRP A 60 7.78 12.36 1.06
CA TRP A 60 6.78 13.39 1.34
C TRP A 60 6.40 13.44 2.83
N ILE A 61 6.16 12.29 3.46
CA ILE A 61 5.86 12.21 4.89
C ILE A 61 7.01 12.77 5.72
N ARG A 62 8.26 12.39 5.43
CA ARG A 62 9.44 12.93 6.13
C ARG A 62 9.60 14.43 5.96
N LYS A 63 9.42 14.92 4.73
CA LYS A 63 9.47 16.36 4.42
C LYS A 63 8.47 17.17 5.25
N ASN A 64 7.33 16.55 5.59
CA ASN A 64 6.30 17.14 6.42
C ASN A 64 6.48 16.88 7.93
N GLY A 65 7.63 16.32 8.35
CA GLY A 65 8.00 16.19 9.77
C GLY A 65 7.50 14.94 10.47
N ALA A 66 7.02 13.94 9.73
CA ALA A 66 6.57 12.66 10.27
C ALA A 66 7.52 11.50 9.91
N ILE A 67 7.36 10.36 10.54
CA ILE A 67 8.18 9.16 10.38
C ILE A 67 7.37 8.11 9.63
N PRO A 68 7.67 7.81 8.35
CA PRO A 68 6.97 6.77 7.62
C PRO A 68 7.52 5.38 7.94
N PHE A 69 6.63 4.40 7.98
CA PHE A 69 6.96 2.98 7.93
C PHE A 69 6.04 2.24 6.97
N LEU A 70 6.48 1.08 6.48
CA LEU A 70 5.71 0.24 5.58
C LEU A 70 5.00 -0.86 6.37
N ALA A 71 3.68 -0.99 6.15
CA ALA A 71 2.86 -2.04 6.76
C ALA A 71 2.31 -2.97 5.66
N PRO A 72 2.65 -4.27 5.65
CA PRO A 72 2.01 -5.24 4.79
C PRO A 72 0.52 -5.38 5.17
N CYS A 73 -0.39 -5.06 4.23
CA CYS A 73 -1.83 -5.09 4.45
C CYS A 73 -2.48 -5.99 3.38
N MET A 74 -2.22 -7.28 3.46
CA MET A 74 -2.62 -8.24 2.44
C MET A 74 -3.43 -9.44 2.98
N GLY A 75 -3.88 -9.35 4.21
CA GLY A 75 -4.78 -10.34 4.83
C GLY A 75 -4.19 -11.75 4.85
N SER A 76 -4.90 -12.71 4.23
CA SER A 76 -4.54 -14.13 4.24
C SER A 76 -3.49 -14.51 3.19
N HIS A 77 -2.96 -13.58 2.42
CA HIS A 77 -1.98 -13.90 1.39
C HIS A 77 -0.68 -14.45 2.00
N ASN A 78 -0.03 -15.30 1.21
CA ASN A 78 1.25 -15.93 1.53
C ASN A 78 1.27 -16.64 2.90
N GLY A 79 0.23 -17.43 3.17
CA GLY A 79 0.08 -18.28 4.36
C GLY A 79 -0.45 -17.57 5.60
N ALA A 80 -0.85 -16.30 5.50
CA ALA A 80 -1.37 -15.51 6.63
C ALA A 80 -0.40 -15.47 7.82
N THR A 81 0.88 -15.32 7.54
CA THR A 81 1.93 -15.17 8.55
C THR A 81 2.70 -13.86 8.35
N SER A 82 3.28 -13.33 9.40
CA SER A 82 4.12 -12.13 9.35
C SER A 82 5.30 -12.32 8.39
N GLU A 83 5.99 -13.45 8.48
CA GLU A 83 7.13 -13.80 7.63
C GLU A 83 6.71 -13.93 6.16
N GLY A 84 5.55 -14.56 5.92
CA GLY A 84 5.02 -14.70 4.57
C GLY A 84 4.67 -13.36 3.94
N GLN A 85 4.03 -12.47 4.69
CA GLN A 85 3.72 -11.12 4.22
C GLN A 85 5.00 -10.31 3.95
N LEU A 86 5.98 -10.40 4.84
CA LEU A 86 7.29 -9.75 4.66
C LEU A 86 8.02 -10.27 3.40
N ALA A 87 8.02 -11.59 3.19
CA ALA A 87 8.59 -12.18 1.99
C ALA A 87 7.91 -11.69 0.70
N MET A 88 6.58 -11.55 0.73
CA MET A 88 5.81 -11.04 -0.41
C MET A 88 6.17 -9.58 -0.72
N VAL A 89 6.21 -8.71 0.28
CA VAL A 89 6.56 -7.30 0.11
C VAL A 89 7.97 -7.17 -0.48
N ARG A 90 8.92 -7.94 0.05
CA ARG A 90 10.30 -7.97 -0.47
C ARG A 90 10.39 -8.50 -1.90
N SER A 91 9.57 -9.48 -2.28
CA SER A 91 9.52 -10.00 -3.65
C SER A 91 9.04 -8.95 -4.67
N LEU A 92 8.32 -7.92 -4.22
CA LEU A 92 7.91 -6.76 -5.02
C LEU A 92 9.00 -5.68 -5.08
N GLY A 93 10.16 -5.91 -4.47
CA GLY A 93 11.25 -4.94 -4.39
C GLY A 93 11.10 -3.90 -3.27
N LEU A 94 10.05 -4.02 -2.45
CA LEU A 94 9.84 -3.15 -1.30
C LEU A 94 10.71 -3.64 -0.15
N THR A 95 11.96 -3.20 -0.11
CA THR A 95 12.90 -3.46 0.97
C THR A 95 13.21 -2.17 1.74
N GLU A 96 13.78 -2.31 2.92
CA GLU A 96 14.18 -1.16 3.74
C GLU A 96 15.22 -0.30 3.02
N GLU A 97 16.15 -0.94 2.29
CA GLU A 97 17.18 -0.24 1.50
C GLU A 97 16.57 0.50 0.30
N ALA A 98 15.60 -0.11 -0.38
CA ALA A 98 15.00 0.48 -1.58
C ALA A 98 14.04 1.63 -1.27
N THR A 99 13.35 1.55 -0.13
CA THR A 99 12.34 2.53 0.28
C THR A 99 12.86 3.54 1.31
N GLY A 100 13.92 3.18 2.04
CA GLY A 100 14.44 3.93 3.17
C GLY A 100 13.51 3.90 4.39
N MET A 101 12.60 2.93 4.49
CA MET A 101 11.61 2.82 5.56
C MET A 101 11.68 1.47 6.23
N GLU A 102 11.45 1.45 7.54
CA GLU A 102 11.22 0.23 8.29
C GLU A 102 10.00 -0.51 7.77
N ILE A 103 10.04 -1.84 7.74
CA ILE A 103 8.88 -2.68 7.39
C ILE A 103 8.40 -3.36 8.66
N ARG A 104 7.20 -3.02 9.11
CA ARG A 104 6.56 -3.61 10.27
C ARG A 104 5.49 -4.60 9.83
N SER A 105 5.79 -5.87 9.98
CA SER A 105 4.87 -6.96 9.64
C SER A 105 4.41 -7.68 10.88
N SER A 106 3.11 -7.77 11.06
CA SER A 106 2.47 -8.47 12.19
C SER A 106 1.13 -9.06 11.72
N MET A 107 0.65 -10.07 12.46
CA MET A 107 -0.72 -10.58 12.32
C MET A 107 -1.60 -10.12 13.47
N GLU A 108 -1.09 -9.27 14.35
CA GLU A 108 -1.87 -8.71 15.44
C GLU A 108 -2.85 -7.66 14.93
N VAL A 109 -4.09 -7.75 15.40
CA VAL A 109 -5.17 -6.86 15.00
C VAL A 109 -5.87 -6.26 16.21
N VAL A 110 -6.47 -5.09 16.01
CA VAL A 110 -7.30 -4.40 16.99
C VAL A 110 -8.72 -4.30 16.43
N GLN A 111 -9.73 -4.61 17.25
CA GLN A 111 -11.11 -4.36 16.87
C GLN A 111 -11.39 -2.86 16.98
N ILE A 112 -11.70 -2.24 15.85
CA ILE A 112 -11.95 -0.79 15.76
C ILE A 112 -13.44 -0.44 15.70
N GLY A 113 -14.30 -1.44 15.53
CA GLY A 113 -15.74 -1.24 15.47
C GLY A 113 -16.50 -2.52 15.20
N GLU A 114 -17.81 -2.35 15.06
CA GLU A 114 -18.73 -3.41 14.67
C GLU A 114 -19.81 -2.81 13.77
N VAL A 115 -20.16 -3.55 12.73
CA VAL A 115 -21.23 -3.22 11.79
C VAL A 115 -22.21 -4.39 11.73
N GLU A 116 -23.35 -4.22 11.08
CA GLU A 116 -24.38 -5.25 10.98
C GLU A 116 -23.85 -6.59 10.43
N THR A 117 -22.87 -6.54 9.55
CA THR A 117 -22.26 -7.71 8.92
C THR A 117 -21.10 -8.32 9.69
N GLY A 118 -20.65 -7.71 10.80
CA GLY A 118 -19.61 -8.24 11.67
C GLY A 118 -18.65 -7.22 12.26
N LYS A 119 -17.61 -7.73 12.92
CA LYS A 119 -16.58 -6.94 13.56
C LYS A 119 -15.58 -6.39 12.55
N VAL A 120 -15.15 -5.15 12.74
CA VAL A 120 -14.13 -4.49 11.92
C VAL A 120 -12.80 -4.51 12.65
N TRP A 121 -11.77 -5.02 11.97
CA TRP A 121 -10.43 -5.19 12.51
C TRP A 121 -9.43 -4.37 11.71
N MET A 122 -8.41 -3.88 12.38
CA MET A 122 -7.31 -3.14 11.79
C MET A 122 -5.98 -3.72 12.27
N ASP A 123 -4.97 -3.73 11.41
CA ASP A 123 -3.61 -4.05 11.80
C ASP A 123 -3.16 -3.18 12.97
N ARG A 124 -2.49 -3.79 13.97
CA ARG A 124 -2.09 -3.09 15.20
C ARG A 124 -1.14 -1.94 14.93
N HIS A 125 -0.11 -2.12 14.09
CA HIS A 125 0.84 -1.05 13.77
C HIS A 125 0.16 0.13 13.07
N CYS A 126 -0.78 -0.16 12.16
CA CYS A 126 -1.59 0.87 11.52
C CYS A 126 -2.49 1.59 12.52
N PHE A 127 -3.11 0.86 13.45
CA PHE A 127 -3.99 1.44 14.48
C PHE A 127 -3.22 2.36 15.46
N GLU A 128 -2.03 1.95 15.86
CA GLU A 128 -1.18 2.70 16.81
C GLU A 128 -0.46 3.88 16.16
N SER A 129 -0.41 3.94 14.83
CA SER A 129 0.17 5.07 14.11
C SER A 129 -0.71 6.32 14.16
N SER A 130 -0.09 7.48 13.91
CA SER A 130 -0.81 8.76 13.86
C SER A 130 -1.64 8.96 12.60
N GLY A 131 -1.42 8.12 11.58
CA GLY A 131 -2.15 8.15 10.32
C GLY A 131 -1.76 7.00 9.41
N VAL A 132 -2.64 6.70 8.46
CA VAL A 132 -2.41 5.64 7.47
C VAL A 132 -2.57 6.21 6.07
N LEU A 133 -1.51 6.11 5.28
CA LEU A 133 -1.55 6.38 3.85
C LEU A 133 -1.83 5.07 3.11
N VAL A 134 -3.04 4.95 2.57
CA VAL A 134 -3.44 3.78 1.80
C VAL A 134 -2.87 3.87 0.38
N LEU A 135 -1.92 2.99 0.07
CA LEU A 135 -1.36 2.83 -1.26
C LEU A 135 -1.87 1.51 -1.83
N ASN A 136 -2.76 1.58 -2.81
CA ASN A 136 -3.42 0.40 -3.33
C ASN A 136 -3.69 0.51 -4.84
N ARG A 137 -3.88 -0.64 -5.48
CA ARG A 137 -4.31 -0.73 -6.86
C ARG A 137 -5.84 -0.92 -6.92
N ILE A 138 -6.52 0.05 -7.51
CA ILE A 138 -7.96 -0.07 -7.77
C ILE A 138 -8.17 -1.06 -8.91
N LYS A 139 -8.90 -2.13 -8.64
CA LYS A 139 -9.27 -3.15 -9.63
C LYS A 139 -10.53 -3.88 -9.19
N LEU A 140 -11.23 -4.48 -10.15
CA LEU A 140 -12.34 -5.37 -9.85
C LEU A 140 -11.83 -6.63 -9.11
N HIS A 141 -12.61 -7.08 -8.14
CA HIS A 141 -12.34 -8.33 -7.44
C HIS A 141 -13.10 -9.49 -8.10
N THR A 142 -12.49 -10.66 -8.13
CA THR A 142 -13.07 -11.84 -8.79
C THR A 142 -14.25 -12.44 -8.03
N CYS A 143 -14.30 -12.26 -6.70
CA CYS A 143 -15.27 -12.90 -5.81
C CYS A 143 -16.24 -11.91 -5.14
N PHE A 144 -16.00 -10.60 -5.25
CA PHE A 144 -16.88 -9.60 -4.68
C PHE A 144 -17.53 -8.77 -5.79
N SER A 145 -18.84 -8.62 -5.70
CA SER A 145 -19.64 -7.67 -6.44
C SER A 145 -20.29 -6.72 -5.45
N GLY A 146 -20.24 -5.45 -5.74
CA GLY A 146 -20.86 -4.40 -4.93
C GLY A 146 -21.47 -3.32 -5.82
N PRO A 147 -22.26 -2.42 -5.25
CA PRO A 147 -22.79 -1.29 -5.98
C PRO A 147 -21.69 -0.39 -6.52
#